data_74ed506b0de48e55db76b27757a12087
#
_entry.id   74ed506b0de48e55db76b27757a12087
#
_cell.length_a   1.000
_cell.length_b   1.000
_cell.length_c   1.000
_cell.angle_alpha   90.00
_cell.angle_beta   90.00
_cell.angle_gamma   90.00
#
_symmetry.space_group_name_H-M   'P 1'
#
loop_
_entity.id
_entity.type
_entity.pdbx_description
1 polymer ?
#
loop_
_entity_poly.entity_id
_entity_poly.type
_entity_poly.pdbx_seq_one_letter_code
_entity_poly.pdbx_strand_id
1 'polypeptide(L)'
;MAAVKLNGKWGFIDKSGKIIAKPEFDDVEDFSEGLAKVELNGKWGFIDKSGEFAIKPEFDNVGDFSEGLAEVELNRKWGFIDKSGKIVIEPKFDDIDY
;
A
#
# COMPACT_ATOMS: atom_id res chain seq x y z
N MET A 1 -7.67 -13.03 2.81
CA MET A 1 -7.07 -12.91 1.48
C MET A 1 -5.66 -13.43 1.51
N ALA A 2 -5.21 -13.99 0.38
CA ALA A 2 -3.87 -14.51 0.28
C ALA A 2 -3.12 -13.84 -0.87
N ALA A 3 -1.87 -13.46 -0.62
CA ALA A 3 -0.99 -12.97 -1.66
C ALA A 3 -0.49 -14.16 -2.47
N VAL A 4 -0.47 -14.03 -3.78
CA VAL A 4 0.00 -15.09 -4.68
C VAL A 4 0.96 -14.50 -5.69
N LYS A 5 1.98 -15.28 -6.06
CA LYS A 5 2.99 -14.84 -7.02
C LYS A 5 2.88 -15.69 -8.27
N LEU A 6 2.86 -15.02 -9.42
CA LEU A 6 2.79 -15.72 -10.71
C LEU A 6 3.70 -14.98 -11.70
N ASN A 7 4.61 -15.71 -12.32
CA ASN A 7 5.55 -15.15 -13.29
C ASN A 7 6.30 -13.92 -12.72
N GLY A 8 6.69 -14.01 -11.46
CA GLY A 8 7.46 -12.96 -10.80
C GLY A 8 6.66 -11.76 -10.29
N LYS A 9 5.33 -11.80 -10.44
CA LYS A 9 4.47 -10.69 -9.99
C LYS A 9 3.49 -11.16 -8.93
N TRP A 10 3.12 -10.26 -8.03
CA TRP A 10 2.23 -10.54 -6.91
C TRP A 10 0.82 -10.03 -7.17
N GLY A 11 -0.16 -10.78 -6.70
CA GLY A 11 -1.56 -10.40 -6.68
C GLY A 11 -2.22 -10.96 -5.44
N PHE A 12 -3.55 -10.91 -5.38
CA PHE A 12 -4.32 -11.41 -4.24
C PHE A 12 -5.50 -12.25 -4.72
N ILE A 13 -5.79 -13.30 -3.95
CA ILE A 13 -6.98 -14.12 -4.16
C ILE A 13 -7.80 -14.13 -2.87
N ASP A 14 -9.10 -14.40 -3.00
CA ASP A 14 -9.96 -14.58 -1.82
C ASP A 14 -9.99 -16.06 -1.41
N LYS A 15 -10.81 -16.37 -0.42
CA LYS A 15 -10.89 -17.72 0.14
C LYS A 15 -11.42 -18.74 -0.85
N SER A 16 -12.15 -18.31 -1.88
CA SER A 16 -12.69 -19.21 -2.91
C SER A 16 -11.72 -19.41 -4.07
N GLY A 17 -10.57 -18.72 -4.04
CA GLY A 17 -9.59 -18.77 -5.11
C GLY A 17 -9.85 -17.75 -6.21
N LYS A 18 -10.82 -16.87 -6.03
CA LYS A 18 -11.11 -15.82 -6.99
C LYS A 18 -10.04 -14.76 -6.95
N ILE A 19 -9.58 -14.32 -8.13
CA ILE A 19 -8.57 -13.26 -8.23
C ILE A 19 -9.23 -11.93 -7.89
N ILE A 20 -8.75 -11.29 -6.81
CA ILE A 20 -9.18 -9.97 -6.40
C ILE A 20 -8.29 -8.90 -7.02
N ALA A 21 -6.97 -9.13 -7.03
CA ALA A 21 -6.02 -8.25 -7.69
C ALA A 21 -5.12 -9.10 -8.55
N LYS A 22 -5.04 -8.77 -9.83
CA LYS A 22 -4.22 -9.54 -10.79
C LYS A 22 -2.74 -9.50 -10.38
N PRO A 23 -1.98 -10.59 -10.64
CA PRO A 23 -0.54 -10.60 -10.36
C PRO A 23 0.20 -9.63 -11.26
N GLU A 24 0.31 -8.39 -10.84
CA GLU A 24 0.99 -7.33 -11.59
C GLU A 24 1.89 -6.45 -10.73
N PHE A 25 1.95 -6.73 -9.42
CA PHE A 25 2.73 -5.91 -8.49
C PHE A 25 4.11 -6.50 -8.26
N ASP A 26 5.10 -5.63 -8.08
CA ASP A 26 6.47 -6.06 -7.82
C ASP A 26 6.61 -6.58 -6.39
N ASP A 27 5.82 -6.05 -5.46
CA ASP A 27 5.80 -6.51 -4.08
C ASP A 27 4.45 -6.16 -3.48
N VAL A 28 4.05 -6.92 -2.46
CA VAL A 28 2.80 -6.66 -1.73
C VAL A 28 2.99 -7.06 -0.27
N GLU A 29 2.15 -6.51 0.61
CA GLU A 29 2.10 -6.93 2.00
C GLU A 29 0.65 -7.21 2.38
N ASP A 30 0.45 -7.85 3.54
CA ASP A 30 -0.88 -8.26 4.00
C ASP A 30 -1.80 -7.07 4.20
N PHE A 31 -3.10 -7.33 4.10
CA PHE A 31 -4.10 -6.33 4.40
C PHE A 31 -4.06 -5.92 5.88
N SER A 32 -4.14 -4.63 6.12
CA SER A 32 -4.24 -4.04 7.45
C SER A 32 -5.25 -2.91 7.39
N GLU A 33 -6.25 -2.93 8.26
CA GLU A 33 -7.35 -1.95 8.27
C GLU A 33 -8.03 -1.81 6.91
N GLY A 34 -8.16 -2.95 6.20
CA GLY A 34 -8.86 -3.00 4.92
C GLY A 34 -8.04 -2.59 3.71
N LEU A 35 -6.77 -2.26 3.89
CA LEU A 35 -5.88 -1.82 2.82
C LEU A 35 -4.60 -2.64 2.82
N ALA A 36 -4.07 -2.90 1.63
CA ALA A 36 -2.80 -3.63 1.47
C ALA A 36 -1.81 -2.78 0.71
N LYS A 37 -0.58 -2.76 1.18
CA LYS A 37 0.51 -2.06 0.48
C LYS A 37 0.87 -2.82 -0.77
N VAL A 38 1.03 -2.11 -1.87
CA VAL A 38 1.46 -2.69 -3.14
C VAL A 38 2.53 -1.80 -3.76
N GLU A 39 3.52 -2.43 -4.36
CA GLU A 39 4.60 -1.73 -5.04
C GLU A 39 4.49 -1.97 -6.54
N LEU A 40 4.59 -0.89 -7.30
CA LEU A 40 4.56 -0.95 -8.75
C LEU A 40 5.58 0.03 -9.30
N ASN A 41 6.56 -0.49 -10.05
CA ASN A 41 7.61 0.33 -10.66
C ASN A 41 8.37 1.19 -9.65
N GLY A 42 8.66 0.61 -8.47
CA GLY A 42 9.43 1.29 -7.45
C GLY A 42 8.66 2.25 -6.57
N LYS A 43 7.34 2.34 -6.75
CA LYS A 43 6.49 3.22 -5.96
C LYS A 43 5.44 2.41 -5.22
N TRP A 44 5.09 2.87 -4.04
CA TRP A 44 4.13 2.20 -3.16
C TRP A 44 2.80 2.93 -3.11
N GLY A 45 1.74 2.17 -3.08
CA GLY A 45 0.38 2.64 -2.87
C GLY A 45 -0.38 1.60 -2.09
N PHE A 46 -1.71 1.70 -2.11
CA PHE A 46 -2.58 0.78 -1.38
C PHE A 46 -3.76 0.36 -2.25
N ILE A 47 -4.14 -0.91 -2.14
CA ILE A 47 -5.38 -1.41 -2.72
C ILE A 47 -6.36 -1.75 -1.61
N ASP A 48 -7.65 -1.68 -1.92
CA ASP A 48 -8.71 -2.10 -1.00
C ASP A 48 -9.04 -3.57 -1.22
N LYS A 49 -10.03 -4.06 -0.50
CA LYS A 49 -10.40 -5.50 -0.56
C LYS A 49 -11.08 -5.89 -1.87
N SER A 50 -11.47 -4.92 -2.68
CA SER A 50 -12.00 -5.20 -4.02
C SER A 50 -10.90 -5.26 -5.08
N GLY A 51 -9.66 -4.95 -4.69
CA GLY A 51 -8.53 -4.95 -5.60
C GLY A 51 -8.31 -3.61 -6.31
N GLU A 52 -9.08 -2.60 -5.95
CA GLU A 52 -8.95 -1.28 -6.56
C GLU A 52 -7.98 -0.41 -5.77
N PHE A 53 -7.30 0.49 -6.47
CA PHE A 53 -6.41 1.43 -5.79
C PHE A 53 -7.21 2.39 -4.94
N ALA A 54 -6.99 2.34 -3.63
CA ALA A 54 -7.45 3.39 -2.74
C ALA A 54 -6.46 4.54 -2.77
N ILE A 55 -5.18 4.22 -2.92
CA ILE A 55 -4.10 5.21 -2.97
C ILE A 55 -3.14 4.74 -4.06
N LYS A 56 -2.95 5.57 -5.09
CA LYS A 56 -2.12 5.21 -6.23
C LYS A 56 -0.65 5.04 -5.83
N PRO A 57 0.11 4.17 -6.53
CA PRO A 57 1.53 3.98 -6.23
C PRO A 57 2.34 5.20 -6.62
N GLU A 58 2.52 6.12 -5.68
CA GLU A 58 3.27 7.35 -5.94
C GLU A 58 4.24 7.73 -4.82
N PHE A 59 4.34 6.89 -3.76
CA PHE A 59 5.24 7.16 -2.64
C PHE A 59 6.48 6.29 -2.72
N ASP A 60 7.61 6.83 -2.25
CA ASP A 60 8.87 6.10 -2.23
C ASP A 60 8.84 4.98 -1.20
N ASN A 61 8.09 5.17 -0.13
CA ASN A 61 7.89 4.15 0.90
C ASN A 61 6.62 4.47 1.68
N VAL A 62 6.02 3.44 2.28
CA VAL A 62 4.82 3.61 3.10
C VAL A 62 4.89 2.66 4.29
N GLY A 63 4.22 3.04 5.39
CA GLY A 63 4.02 2.15 6.52
C GLY A 63 2.63 1.56 6.49
N ASP A 64 2.31 0.75 7.49
CA ASP A 64 0.97 0.18 7.64
C ASP A 64 0.00 1.23 8.16
N PHE A 65 -1.27 1.08 7.79
CA PHE A 65 -2.32 1.88 8.41
C PHE A 65 -2.51 1.45 9.85
N SER A 66 -2.52 2.41 10.74
CA SER A 66 -2.76 2.22 12.15
C SER A 66 -3.58 3.41 12.64
N GLU A 67 -4.73 3.13 13.23
CA GLU A 67 -5.64 4.17 13.72
C GLU A 67 -6.00 5.19 12.65
N GLY A 68 -6.16 4.71 11.42
CA GLY A 68 -6.60 5.52 10.28
C GLY A 68 -5.51 6.32 9.59
N LEU A 69 -4.26 6.21 10.02
CA LEU A 69 -3.14 6.94 9.43
C LEU A 69 -2.02 5.99 9.02
N ALA A 70 -1.32 6.33 7.95
CA ALA A 70 -0.12 5.62 7.53
C ALA A 70 0.97 6.63 7.24
N GLU A 71 2.19 6.31 7.67
CA GLU A 71 3.34 7.13 7.30
C GLU A 71 3.68 6.91 5.83
N VAL A 72 4.11 7.96 5.17
CA VAL A 72 4.52 7.89 3.78
C VAL A 72 5.80 8.68 3.59
N GLU A 73 6.66 8.19 2.71
CA GLU A 73 7.92 8.87 2.38
C GLU A 73 7.84 9.37 0.94
N LEU A 74 8.20 10.63 0.76
CA LEU A 74 8.27 11.25 -0.54
C LEU A 74 9.46 12.19 -0.56
N ASN A 75 10.38 12.00 -1.53
CA ASN A 75 11.59 12.80 -1.65
C ASN A 75 12.41 12.83 -0.36
N ARG A 76 12.54 11.65 0.28
CA ARG A 76 13.32 11.42 1.51
C ARG A 76 12.75 12.14 2.74
N LYS A 77 11.49 12.58 2.68
CA LYS A 77 10.79 13.19 3.81
C LYS A 77 9.56 12.37 4.15
N TRP A 78 9.26 12.28 5.42
CA TRP A 78 8.14 11.49 5.93
C TRP A 78 6.97 12.38 6.35
N GLY A 79 5.79 11.93 6.06
CA GLY A 79 4.54 12.53 6.49
C GLY A 79 3.51 11.46 6.73
N PHE A 80 2.22 11.84 6.79
CA PHE A 80 1.12 10.90 7.04
C PHE A 80 -0.02 11.17 6.10
N ILE A 81 -0.68 10.09 5.70
CA ILE A 81 -1.92 10.14 4.91
C ILE A 81 -3.02 9.42 5.67
N ASP A 82 -4.28 9.76 5.35
CA ASP A 82 -5.43 9.00 5.83
C ASP A 82 -5.80 7.91 4.81
N LYS A 83 -6.86 7.15 5.08
CA LYS A 83 -7.25 6.02 4.24
C LYS A 83 -7.78 6.44 2.87
N SER A 84 -8.13 7.69 2.68
CA SER A 84 -8.55 8.21 1.37
C SER A 84 -7.36 8.70 0.55
N GLY A 85 -6.15 8.67 1.13
CA GLY A 85 -4.96 9.16 0.46
C GLY A 85 -4.71 10.64 0.65
N LYS A 86 -5.53 11.30 1.48
CA LYS A 86 -5.34 12.72 1.77
C LYS A 86 -4.14 12.90 2.69
N ILE A 87 -3.28 13.85 2.36
CA ILE A 87 -2.13 14.17 3.20
C ILE A 87 -2.63 14.92 4.44
N VAL A 88 -2.42 14.29 5.60
CA VAL A 88 -2.79 14.87 6.90
C VAL A 88 -1.62 15.66 7.45
N ILE A 89 -0.41 15.13 7.30
CA ILE A 89 0.82 15.79 7.70
C ILE A 89 1.76 15.74 6.52
N GLU A 90 2.18 16.90 6.03
CA GLU A 90 3.04 17.00 4.87
C GLU A 90 4.37 16.27 5.06
N PRO A 91 4.92 15.64 4.01
CA PRO A 91 6.23 14.98 4.10
C PRO A 91 7.33 16.02 4.33
N LYS A 92 7.66 16.25 5.58
CA LYS A 92 8.67 17.26 5.97
C LYS A 92 9.64 16.77 7.05
N PHE A 93 9.45 15.56 7.54
CA PHE A 93 10.30 15.03 8.61
C PHE A 93 11.35 14.09 8.02
N ASP A 94 12.59 14.20 8.53
CA ASP A 94 13.66 13.31 8.08
C ASP A 94 13.45 11.89 8.59
N ASP A 95 12.78 11.74 9.73
CA ASP A 95 12.52 10.44 10.33
C ASP A 95 11.33 10.54 11.27
N ILE A 96 10.73 9.40 11.56
CA ILE A 96 9.61 9.29 12.48
C ILE A 96 9.90 8.17 13.46
N ASP A 97 9.73 8.45 14.76
CA ASP A 97 9.91 7.47 15.82
C ASP A 97 8.68 7.50 16.73
N TYR A 98 8.06 6.35 16.89
CA TYR A 98 6.83 6.23 17.69
C TYR A 98 7.16 5.83 19.12
#